data_05c958540484d5674bbdc4730cfed2e2
#
_entry.id   05c958540484d5674bbdc4730cfed2e2
#
_cell.length_a   1.000
_cell.length_b   1.000
_cell.length_c   1.000
_cell.angle_alpha   90.00
_cell.angle_beta   90.00
_cell.angle_gamma   90.00
#
_symmetry.space_group_name_H-M   'P 1'
#
loop_
_entity.id
_entity.type
_entity.pdbx_description
1 polymer ?
#
loop_
_entity_poly.entity_id
_entity_poly.type
_entity_poly.pdbx_seq_one_letter_code
_entity_poly.pdbx_strand_id
1 'polypeptide(L)'
;PQSQADALLASADFAERYARFINSELNGGPASSAADDPIYYLAKHIVTNDKPWSDMFIGPYAITANAAGDGMDVKEDAKGLGYFRSPSWMKRYSGNEAEGYMLVGAFRILSNTTGLELTPSIGNPGDDRTDQGRQAAACRGCHFDSWYALDTFAKVLPKRKGQGDTMTFTAPTEGPQQILGKSIADDKSLVTTLVDSDAWRFQQCRNVFKFVHGRPENQCEAPVFDKCVDALAGQKTI
;
A
#
# COMPACT_ATOMS: atom_id res chain seq x y z
N PRO A 1 -29.77 -7.10 -18.19
CA PRO A 1 -28.78 -7.57 -17.20
C PRO A 1 -27.50 -6.73 -17.22
N GLN A 2 -26.79 -6.59 -18.38
CA GLN A 2 -25.55 -5.82 -18.45
C GLN A 2 -25.76 -4.34 -18.09
N SER A 3 -26.78 -3.69 -18.64
CA SER A 3 -27.11 -2.28 -18.36
C SER A 3 -27.43 -1.99 -16.89
N GLN A 4 -27.95 -2.97 -16.16
CA GLN A 4 -28.18 -2.84 -14.72
C GLN A 4 -26.86 -2.95 -13.92
N ALA A 5 -25.96 -3.85 -14.33
CA ALA A 5 -24.62 -3.93 -13.72
C ALA A 5 -23.83 -2.63 -13.96
N ASP A 6 -23.85 -2.11 -15.20
CA ASP A 6 -23.18 -0.86 -15.54
C ASP A 6 -23.74 0.32 -14.73
N ALA A 7 -25.06 0.41 -14.55
CA ALA A 7 -25.68 1.44 -13.72
C ALA A 7 -25.33 1.33 -12.24
N LEU A 8 -25.18 0.09 -11.71
CA LEU A 8 -24.76 -0.12 -10.33
C LEU A 8 -23.29 0.27 -10.14
N LEU A 9 -22.42 -0.11 -11.06
CA LEU A 9 -20.99 0.23 -11.01
C LEU A 9 -20.75 1.74 -11.09
N ALA A 10 -21.58 2.46 -11.85
CA ALA A 10 -21.50 3.93 -11.96
C ALA A 10 -22.16 4.66 -10.76
N SER A 11 -22.73 3.94 -9.79
CA SER A 11 -23.43 4.57 -8.67
C SER A 11 -22.51 5.10 -7.60
N ALA A 12 -22.91 6.17 -6.91
CA ALA A 12 -22.21 6.69 -5.74
C ALA A 12 -22.15 5.64 -4.60
N ASP A 13 -23.16 4.78 -4.49
CA ASP A 13 -23.21 3.70 -3.49
C ASP A 13 -22.13 2.64 -3.75
N PHE A 14 -21.87 2.31 -5.02
CA PHE A 14 -20.76 1.42 -5.37
C PHE A 14 -19.42 2.03 -4.95
N ALA A 15 -19.15 3.27 -5.34
CA ALA A 15 -17.92 3.96 -5.00
C ALA A 15 -17.70 4.02 -3.48
N GLU A 16 -18.76 4.31 -2.72
CA GLU A 16 -18.72 4.34 -1.25
C GLU A 16 -18.39 2.96 -0.65
N ARG A 17 -19.12 1.92 -1.08
CA ARG A 17 -18.95 0.56 -0.54
C ARG A 17 -17.59 -0.03 -0.90
N TYR A 18 -17.16 0.17 -2.17
CA TYR A 18 -15.87 -0.32 -2.61
C TYR A 18 -14.72 0.38 -1.91
N ALA A 19 -14.80 1.71 -1.73
CA ALA A 19 -13.79 2.45 -0.99
C ALA A 19 -13.66 1.98 0.48
N ARG A 20 -14.78 1.72 1.16
CA ARG A 20 -14.76 1.16 2.52
C ARG A 20 -14.15 -0.24 2.57
N PHE A 21 -14.51 -1.08 1.60
CA PHE A 21 -13.94 -2.43 1.50
C PHE A 21 -12.42 -2.36 1.29
N ILE A 22 -11.96 -1.60 0.30
CA ILE A 22 -10.52 -1.44 0.02
C ILE A 22 -9.78 -0.86 1.22
N ASN A 23 -10.39 0.10 1.92
CA ASN A 23 -9.80 0.62 3.13
C ASN A 23 -9.62 -0.46 4.22
N SER A 24 -10.59 -1.37 4.36
CA SER A 24 -10.47 -2.49 5.31
C SER A 24 -9.40 -3.51 4.91
N GLU A 25 -9.19 -3.74 3.61
CA GLU A 25 -8.19 -4.69 3.12
C GLU A 25 -6.75 -4.13 3.21
N LEU A 26 -6.57 -2.86 2.86
CA LEU A 26 -5.23 -2.24 2.77
C LEU A 26 -4.76 -1.57 4.07
N ASN A 27 -5.67 -1.23 4.99
CA ASN A 27 -5.33 -0.73 6.32
C ASN A 27 -5.18 -1.89 7.30
N GLY A 28 -4.10 -1.94 8.05
CA GLY A 28 -3.89 -2.97 9.09
C GLY A 28 -4.76 -2.79 10.34
N GLY A 29 -6.00 -2.37 10.18
CA GLY A 29 -6.97 -2.07 11.22
C GLY A 29 -7.62 -0.70 10.99
N PRO A 30 -8.65 -0.31 11.76
CA PRO A 30 -9.33 0.96 11.61
C PRO A 30 -8.39 2.15 11.86
N ALA A 31 -8.63 3.25 11.16
CA ALA A 31 -8.01 4.54 11.49
C ALA A 31 -8.54 5.07 12.82
N SER A 32 -7.77 5.94 13.47
CA SER A 32 -8.17 6.59 14.72
C SER A 32 -9.27 7.63 14.50
N SER A 33 -9.30 8.22 13.30
CA SER A 33 -10.31 9.19 12.87
C SER A 33 -10.50 9.16 11.36
N ALA A 34 -11.59 9.77 10.87
CA ALA A 34 -11.80 9.93 9.43
C ALA A 34 -10.69 10.75 8.75
N ALA A 35 -10.06 11.67 9.46
CA ALA A 35 -8.92 12.45 8.95
C ALA A 35 -7.61 11.64 8.81
N ASP A 36 -7.59 10.39 9.28
CA ASP A 36 -6.43 9.50 9.22
C ASP A 36 -6.60 8.34 8.21
N ASP A 37 -7.56 8.44 7.31
CA ASP A 37 -7.99 7.33 6.43
C ASP A 37 -7.75 7.60 4.93
N PRO A 38 -6.49 7.86 4.51
CA PRO A 38 -6.17 8.30 3.14
C PRO A 38 -6.54 7.26 2.08
N ILE A 39 -6.54 5.98 2.41
CA ILE A 39 -6.89 4.89 1.51
C ILE A 39 -8.36 4.99 1.10
N TYR A 40 -9.25 5.20 2.07
CA TYR A 40 -10.67 5.37 1.79
C TYR A 40 -10.96 6.56 0.86
N TYR A 41 -10.40 7.73 1.18
CA TYR A 41 -10.66 8.94 0.40
C TYR A 41 -10.09 8.86 -1.01
N LEU A 42 -8.88 8.30 -1.17
CA LEU A 42 -8.30 8.12 -2.49
C LEU A 42 -9.06 7.07 -3.31
N ALA A 43 -9.42 5.93 -2.72
CA ALA A 43 -10.20 4.91 -3.41
C ALA A 43 -11.55 5.46 -3.90
N LYS A 44 -12.25 6.20 -3.04
CA LYS A 44 -13.50 6.88 -3.41
C LYS A 44 -13.29 7.87 -4.54
N HIS A 45 -12.24 8.69 -4.48
CA HIS A 45 -11.89 9.65 -5.52
C HIS A 45 -11.62 8.96 -6.87
N ILE A 46 -10.80 7.90 -6.89
CA ILE A 46 -10.44 7.16 -8.09
C ILE A 46 -11.66 6.53 -8.74
N VAL A 47 -12.47 5.81 -7.96
CA VAL A 47 -13.68 5.14 -8.48
C VAL A 47 -14.71 6.15 -8.98
N THR A 48 -14.96 7.23 -8.23
CA THR A 48 -15.93 8.26 -8.60
C THR A 48 -15.55 9.00 -9.89
N ASN A 49 -14.24 9.16 -10.14
CA ASN A 49 -13.73 9.91 -11.30
C ASN A 49 -13.19 9.02 -12.43
N ASP A 50 -13.47 7.72 -12.38
CA ASP A 50 -13.07 6.73 -13.40
C ASP A 50 -11.56 6.80 -13.73
N LYS A 51 -10.72 6.93 -12.70
CA LYS A 51 -9.27 6.99 -12.84
C LYS A 51 -8.66 5.58 -12.87
N PRO A 52 -7.45 5.41 -13.45
CA PRO A 52 -6.74 4.13 -13.39
C PRO A 52 -6.56 3.63 -11.96
N TRP A 53 -6.83 2.35 -11.72
CA TRP A 53 -6.69 1.78 -10.37
C TRP A 53 -5.25 1.82 -9.84
N SER A 54 -4.26 1.80 -10.73
CA SER A 54 -2.85 2.01 -10.37
C SER A 54 -2.59 3.33 -9.65
N ASP A 55 -3.44 4.33 -9.85
CA ASP A 55 -3.32 5.63 -9.21
C ASP A 55 -3.53 5.57 -7.69
N MET A 56 -4.18 4.51 -7.18
CA MET A 56 -4.16 4.23 -5.74
C MET A 56 -2.75 4.18 -5.17
N PHE A 57 -1.81 3.67 -5.94
CA PHE A 57 -0.44 3.36 -5.51
C PHE A 57 0.58 4.36 -6.03
N ILE A 58 0.48 4.78 -7.29
CA ILE A 58 1.46 5.63 -7.97
C ILE A 58 0.91 6.97 -8.44
N GLY A 59 -0.38 7.24 -8.25
CA GLY A 59 -1.02 8.47 -8.68
C GLY A 59 -0.43 9.72 -8.02
N PRO A 60 -0.41 10.85 -8.74
CA PRO A 60 0.17 12.11 -8.27
C PRO A 60 -0.83 12.86 -7.37
N TYR A 61 -1.09 12.34 -6.17
CA TYR A 61 -2.07 12.93 -5.25
C TYR A 61 -1.44 13.31 -3.91
N ALA A 62 -1.82 14.46 -3.40
CA ALA A 62 -1.71 14.83 -1.99
C ALA A 62 -3.04 14.53 -1.28
N ILE A 63 -2.98 13.79 -0.18
CA ILE A 63 -4.15 13.43 0.61
C ILE A 63 -3.90 13.95 2.03
N THR A 64 -4.63 14.98 2.41
CA THR A 64 -4.42 15.69 3.68
C THR A 64 -5.74 15.89 4.41
N ALA A 65 -5.71 16.00 5.74
CA ALA A 65 -6.89 16.35 6.51
C ALA A 65 -7.53 17.63 5.95
N ASN A 66 -8.86 17.62 5.83
CA ASN A 66 -9.59 18.79 5.42
C ASN A 66 -9.62 19.86 6.52
N ALA A 67 -10.05 21.08 6.18
CA ALA A 67 -10.07 22.20 7.12
C ALA A 67 -11.02 21.98 8.33
N ALA A 68 -12.03 21.14 8.18
CA ALA A 68 -12.98 20.80 9.24
C ALA A 68 -12.42 19.73 10.21
N GLY A 69 -11.40 18.97 9.80
CA GLY A 69 -10.81 17.88 10.58
C GLY A 69 -11.68 16.62 10.66
N ASP A 70 -12.73 16.53 9.85
CA ASP A 70 -13.68 15.41 9.80
C ASP A 70 -13.51 14.49 8.60
N GLY A 71 -12.51 14.76 7.75
CA GLY A 71 -12.21 13.99 6.55
C GLY A 71 -10.91 14.41 5.89
N MET A 72 -10.72 13.99 4.64
CA MET A 72 -9.52 14.31 3.87
C MET A 72 -9.86 14.88 2.49
N ASP A 73 -9.07 15.83 2.05
CA ASP A 73 -9.04 16.33 0.68
C ASP A 73 -8.05 15.52 -0.15
N VAL A 74 -8.45 15.18 -1.38
CA VAL A 74 -7.58 14.58 -2.41
C VAL A 74 -7.35 15.63 -3.49
N LYS A 75 -6.08 16.01 -3.70
CA LYS A 75 -5.67 17.03 -4.70
C LYS A 75 -4.53 16.50 -5.54
N GLU A 76 -4.45 16.91 -6.80
CA GLU A 76 -3.30 16.58 -7.64
C GLU A 76 -2.03 17.24 -7.09
N ASP A 77 -0.97 16.45 -6.99
CA ASP A 77 0.38 16.87 -6.57
C ASP A 77 1.43 15.99 -7.26
N ALA A 78 2.27 16.59 -8.09
CA ALA A 78 3.33 15.88 -8.81
C ALA A 78 4.32 15.14 -7.88
N LYS A 79 4.39 15.50 -6.60
CA LYS A 79 5.19 14.83 -5.58
C LYS A 79 4.44 13.69 -4.89
N GLY A 80 3.17 13.49 -5.21
CA GLY A 80 2.35 12.41 -4.68
C GLY A 80 2.84 11.02 -5.09
N LEU A 81 2.42 10.02 -4.36
CA LEU A 81 2.66 8.61 -4.62
C LEU A 81 1.48 7.80 -4.06
N GLY A 82 0.33 7.88 -4.73
CA GLY A 82 -0.91 7.34 -4.22
C GLY A 82 -1.14 7.74 -2.76
N TYR A 83 -1.63 6.81 -1.94
CA TYR A 83 -1.80 7.06 -0.50
C TYR A 83 -0.51 6.91 0.32
N PHE A 84 0.57 6.34 -0.23
CA PHE A 84 1.80 6.02 0.50
C PHE A 84 2.56 7.26 1.02
N ARG A 85 2.40 8.40 0.36
CA ARG A 85 3.00 9.66 0.81
C ARG A 85 2.03 10.55 1.60
N SER A 86 0.83 10.07 1.93
CA SER A 86 -0.03 10.84 2.82
C SER A 86 0.58 10.92 4.23
N PRO A 87 0.54 12.08 4.88
CA PRO A 87 1.15 12.25 6.21
C PRO A 87 0.62 11.27 7.27
N SER A 88 -0.68 10.99 7.25
CA SER A 88 -1.31 10.04 8.18
C SER A 88 -0.85 8.61 7.97
N TRP A 89 -0.75 8.15 6.70
CA TRP A 89 -0.24 6.82 6.39
C TRP A 89 1.24 6.68 6.79
N MET A 90 2.06 7.66 6.46
CA MET A 90 3.48 7.65 6.81
C MET A 90 3.69 7.63 8.33
N LYS A 91 2.94 8.44 9.09
CA LYS A 91 2.98 8.43 10.56
C LYS A 91 2.55 7.06 11.12
N ARG A 92 1.45 6.51 10.62
CA ARG A 92 0.89 5.24 11.10
C ARG A 92 1.86 4.06 10.91
N TYR A 93 2.55 4.03 9.79
CA TYR A 93 3.43 2.92 9.41
C TYR A 93 4.92 3.28 9.47
N SER A 94 5.27 4.31 10.22
CA SER A 94 6.65 4.80 10.36
C SER A 94 7.60 3.81 11.03
N GLY A 95 7.05 2.82 11.78
CA GLY A 95 7.89 1.96 12.61
C GLY A 95 8.48 2.66 13.84
N ASN A 96 9.34 1.97 14.57
CA ASN A 96 9.99 2.49 15.77
C ASN A 96 11.50 2.21 15.80
N GLU A 97 12.08 1.83 14.69
CA GLU A 97 13.49 1.54 14.53
C GLU A 97 14.34 2.78 14.85
N ALA A 98 15.43 2.59 15.61
CA ALA A 98 16.31 3.68 16.05
C ALA A 98 16.93 4.45 14.88
N GLU A 99 17.24 3.75 13.80
CA GLU A 99 17.83 4.30 12.58
C GLU A 99 16.83 5.11 11.76
N GLY A 100 15.54 5.04 12.10
CA GLY A 100 14.45 5.72 11.40
C GLY A 100 13.97 5.02 10.13
N TYR A 101 14.35 3.78 9.89
CA TYR A 101 13.83 2.98 8.79
C TYR A 101 12.33 2.68 8.98
N MET A 102 11.57 2.71 7.88
CA MET A 102 10.15 2.40 7.88
C MET A 102 9.91 0.92 7.58
N LEU A 103 10.36 0.00 8.45
CA LEU A 103 10.18 -1.45 8.23
C LEU A 103 8.70 -1.85 8.14
N VAL A 104 7.86 -1.28 9.01
CA VAL A 104 6.41 -1.49 8.94
C VAL A 104 5.84 -0.93 7.64
N GLY A 105 6.31 0.24 7.20
CA GLY A 105 5.95 0.81 5.90
C GLY A 105 6.36 -0.08 4.73
N ALA A 106 7.58 -0.62 4.75
CA ALA A 106 8.06 -1.56 3.73
C ALA A 106 7.18 -2.82 3.65
N PHE A 107 6.86 -3.41 4.80
CA PHE A 107 5.93 -4.54 4.86
C PHE A 107 4.55 -4.18 4.30
N ARG A 108 3.99 -3.02 4.68
CA ARG A 108 2.68 -2.58 4.19
C ARG A 108 2.66 -2.29 2.69
N ILE A 109 3.71 -1.70 2.14
CA ILE A 109 3.84 -1.53 0.69
C ILE A 109 3.81 -2.89 0.00
N LEU A 110 4.62 -3.85 0.45
CA LEU A 110 4.65 -5.21 -0.10
C LEU A 110 3.31 -5.92 0.05
N SER A 111 2.72 -5.92 1.24
CA SER A 111 1.43 -6.56 1.51
C SER A 111 0.33 -5.98 0.61
N ASN A 112 0.22 -4.66 0.52
CA ASN A 112 -0.84 -4.00 -0.23
C ASN A 112 -0.66 -4.11 -1.75
N THR A 113 0.58 -4.24 -2.22
CA THR A 113 0.86 -4.37 -3.66
C THR A 113 0.91 -5.81 -4.14
N THR A 114 1.47 -6.73 -3.36
CA THR A 114 1.73 -8.11 -3.81
C THR A 114 0.95 -9.17 -3.05
N GLY A 115 0.19 -8.79 -2.01
CA GLY A 115 -0.50 -9.73 -1.13
C GLY A 115 0.43 -10.51 -0.20
N LEU A 116 1.65 -10.01 0.03
CA LEU A 116 2.57 -10.65 0.98
C LEU A 116 1.98 -10.66 2.38
N GLU A 117 1.82 -11.86 2.92
CA GLU A 117 1.43 -12.07 4.31
C GLU A 117 2.63 -12.55 5.12
N LEU A 118 2.93 -11.85 6.20
CA LEU A 118 3.95 -12.25 7.17
C LEU A 118 3.33 -12.30 8.56
N THR A 119 3.65 -13.34 9.29
CA THR A 119 3.37 -13.38 10.72
C THR A 119 4.54 -12.73 11.43
N PRO A 120 4.35 -11.56 12.07
CA PRO A 120 5.43 -10.94 12.79
C PRO A 120 5.86 -11.86 13.96
N SER A 121 7.16 -12.05 14.14
CA SER A 121 7.64 -12.62 15.38
C SER A 121 7.38 -11.60 16.48
N ILE A 122 6.76 -12.04 17.56
CA ILE A 122 6.63 -11.21 18.77
C ILE A 122 8.03 -11.22 19.41
N GLY A 123 8.74 -10.09 19.29
CA GLY A 123 10.02 -9.93 19.94
C GLY A 123 9.88 -10.05 21.46
N ASN A 124 10.77 -10.77 22.10
CA ASN A 124 10.80 -10.83 23.56
C ASN A 124 11.30 -9.47 24.11
N PRO A 125 10.88 -9.11 25.34
CA PRO A 125 11.48 -7.97 26.02
C PRO A 125 13.00 -8.17 26.10
N GLY A 126 13.76 -7.24 25.53
CA GLY A 126 15.23 -7.30 25.50
C GLY A 126 15.84 -7.77 24.17
N ASP A 127 15.03 -8.16 23.17
CA ASP A 127 15.55 -8.43 21.84
C ASP A 127 16.21 -7.17 21.24
N ASP A 128 17.39 -7.37 20.68
CA ASP A 128 18.08 -6.30 19.94
C ASP A 128 17.38 -6.02 18.61
N ARG A 129 16.74 -4.86 18.49
CA ARG A 129 16.00 -4.41 17.31
C ARG A 129 16.81 -3.49 16.40
N THR A 130 18.09 -3.31 16.69
CA THR A 130 19.00 -2.59 15.79
C THR A 130 19.23 -3.38 14.50
N ASP A 131 19.83 -2.73 13.49
CA ASP A 131 20.25 -3.41 12.25
C ASP A 131 21.07 -4.67 12.56
N GLN A 132 21.98 -4.61 13.54
CA GLN A 132 22.79 -5.76 13.96
C GLN A 132 21.94 -6.88 14.55
N GLY A 133 20.99 -6.56 15.44
CA GLY A 133 20.11 -7.57 16.04
C GLY A 133 19.18 -8.23 15.03
N ARG A 134 18.69 -7.48 14.04
CA ARG A 134 17.88 -8.02 12.94
C ARG A 134 18.65 -8.97 12.01
N GLN A 135 20.00 -8.94 12.04
CA GLN A 135 20.86 -9.91 11.34
C GLN A 135 21.01 -11.25 12.07
N ALA A 136 20.52 -11.38 13.30
CA ALA A 136 20.50 -12.65 14.00
C ALA A 136 19.72 -13.73 13.23
N ALA A 137 20.10 -14.99 13.36
CA ALA A 137 19.56 -16.10 12.57
C ALA A 137 18.02 -16.19 12.60
N ALA A 138 17.39 -15.87 13.73
CA ALA A 138 15.93 -15.89 13.88
C ALA A 138 15.21 -14.78 13.13
N CYS A 139 15.88 -13.67 12.82
CA CYS A 139 15.29 -12.47 12.19
C CYS A 139 15.71 -12.32 10.73
N ARG A 140 16.91 -12.77 10.41
CA ARG A 140 17.59 -12.54 9.14
C ARG A 140 16.79 -12.98 7.92
N GLY A 141 16.03 -14.08 8.02
CA GLY A 141 15.23 -14.62 6.93
C GLY A 141 14.27 -13.59 6.34
N CYS A 142 13.50 -12.88 7.16
CA CYS A 142 12.57 -11.83 6.70
C CYS A 142 13.27 -10.50 6.44
N HIS A 143 14.33 -10.18 7.19
CA HIS A 143 14.94 -8.86 7.14
C HIS A 143 15.97 -8.70 6.02
N PHE A 144 16.71 -9.77 5.67
CA PHE A 144 17.86 -9.66 4.74
C PHE A 144 17.92 -10.72 3.64
N ASP A 145 17.48 -11.97 3.89
CA ASP A 145 17.79 -13.10 3.00
C ASP A 145 16.65 -13.46 2.04
N SER A 146 15.42 -12.99 2.27
CA SER A 146 14.28 -13.27 1.38
C SER A 146 14.22 -12.32 0.18
N TRP A 147 13.41 -12.66 -0.81
CA TRP A 147 13.11 -11.76 -1.92
C TRP A 147 12.44 -10.46 -1.49
N TYR A 148 11.76 -10.47 -0.33
CA TYR A 148 11.09 -9.34 0.30
C TYR A 148 11.93 -8.71 1.44
N ALA A 149 13.23 -8.97 1.51
CA ALA A 149 14.16 -8.49 2.53
C ALA A 149 13.80 -7.09 3.06
N LEU A 150 13.04 -7.02 4.17
CA LEU A 150 12.38 -5.79 4.64
C LEU A 150 13.33 -4.62 4.86
N ASP A 151 14.54 -4.89 5.35
CA ASP A 151 15.56 -3.85 5.53
C ASP A 151 16.02 -3.26 4.20
N THR A 152 16.16 -4.08 3.16
CA THR A 152 16.53 -3.61 1.83
C THR A 152 15.44 -2.73 1.24
N PHE A 153 14.17 -3.12 1.39
CA PHE A 153 13.04 -2.31 0.97
C PHE A 153 12.93 -1.00 1.77
N ALA A 154 13.13 -1.05 3.09
CA ALA A 154 13.04 0.13 3.95
C ALA A 154 14.13 1.16 3.67
N LYS A 155 15.30 0.76 3.15
CA LYS A 155 16.42 1.64 2.81
C LYS A 155 16.11 2.61 1.66
N VAL A 156 15.13 2.30 0.81
CA VAL A 156 14.69 3.19 -0.28
C VAL A 156 13.44 4.00 0.07
N LEU A 157 12.89 3.83 1.27
CA LEU A 157 11.75 4.62 1.75
C LEU A 157 12.22 5.90 2.44
N PRO A 158 11.31 6.89 2.59
CA PRO A 158 11.59 8.07 3.40
C PRO A 158 12.01 7.67 4.82
N LYS A 159 13.01 8.38 5.33
CA LYS A 159 13.56 8.10 6.66
C LYS A 159 12.88 8.95 7.71
N ARG A 160 12.36 8.31 8.75
CA ARG A 160 11.70 8.97 9.88
C ARG A 160 12.72 9.70 10.77
N LYS A 161 12.37 10.92 11.18
CA LYS A 161 13.05 11.68 12.24
C LYS A 161 12.03 12.11 13.29
N GLY A 162 12.41 12.03 14.54
CA GLY A 162 11.53 12.38 15.66
C GLY A 162 10.47 11.30 15.94
N GLN A 163 9.54 11.64 16.84
CA GLN A 163 8.44 10.77 17.27
C GLN A 163 7.18 11.60 17.54
N GLY A 164 6.02 10.95 17.56
CA GLY A 164 4.74 11.60 17.83
C GLY A 164 4.47 12.78 16.89
N ASP A 165 4.04 13.91 17.44
CA ASP A 165 3.67 15.10 16.66
C ASP A 165 4.87 15.82 16.03
N THR A 166 6.08 15.57 16.51
CA THR A 166 7.32 16.15 15.94
C THR A 166 7.91 15.30 14.83
N MET A 167 7.26 14.20 14.46
CA MET A 167 7.72 13.29 13.44
C MET A 167 7.76 13.95 12.07
N THR A 168 8.90 13.83 11.42
CA THR A 168 9.16 14.31 10.05
C THR A 168 9.79 13.21 9.22
N PHE A 169 9.76 13.37 7.90
CA PHE A 169 10.33 12.40 6.97
C PHE A 169 11.29 13.10 6.01
N THR A 170 12.42 12.46 5.76
CA THR A 170 13.45 12.94 4.82
C THR A 170 13.66 11.90 3.72
N ALA A 171 14.26 12.31 2.62
CA ALA A 171 14.66 11.37 1.58
C ALA A 171 15.55 10.25 2.17
N PRO A 172 15.56 9.05 1.55
CA PRO A 172 16.47 7.98 1.93
C PRO A 172 17.93 8.45 1.86
N THR A 173 18.76 7.98 2.77
CA THR A 173 20.17 8.36 2.87
C THR A 173 21.11 7.31 2.31
N GLU A 174 20.64 6.10 2.13
CA GLU A 174 21.35 4.98 1.52
C GLU A 174 21.27 5.09 0.00
N GLY A 175 22.31 4.63 -0.67
CA GLY A 175 22.32 4.55 -2.12
C GLY A 175 21.28 3.55 -2.66
N PRO A 176 21.13 3.45 -3.99
CA PRO A 176 20.17 2.55 -4.61
C PRO A 176 20.37 1.09 -4.15
N GLN A 177 19.27 0.38 -3.96
CA GLN A 177 19.25 -1.02 -3.56
C GLN A 177 18.91 -1.91 -4.76
N GLN A 178 19.42 -3.15 -4.77
CA GLN A 178 19.03 -4.17 -5.75
C GLN A 178 17.76 -4.87 -5.25
N ILE A 179 16.63 -4.60 -5.88
CA ILE A 179 15.31 -5.14 -5.52
C ILE A 179 14.68 -5.74 -6.78
N LEU A 180 14.29 -7.01 -6.73
CA LEU A 180 13.68 -7.71 -7.86
C LEU A 180 14.48 -7.58 -9.17
N GLY A 181 15.81 -7.61 -9.09
CA GLY A 181 16.71 -7.49 -10.22
C GLY A 181 16.85 -6.08 -10.82
N LYS A 182 16.29 -5.06 -10.16
CA LYS A 182 16.35 -3.66 -10.59
C LYS A 182 17.09 -2.80 -9.55
N SER A 183 17.72 -1.74 -10.02
CA SER A 183 18.32 -0.71 -9.15
C SER A 183 17.23 0.28 -8.74
N ILE A 184 16.85 0.27 -7.48
CA ILE A 184 15.78 1.07 -6.89
C ILE A 184 16.38 2.16 -6.01
N ALA A 185 16.10 3.42 -6.30
CA ALA A 185 16.71 4.57 -5.63
C ALA A 185 15.80 5.18 -4.54
N ASP A 186 14.49 5.05 -4.67
CA ASP A 186 13.51 5.71 -3.80
C ASP A 186 12.17 4.93 -3.75
N ASP A 187 11.26 5.42 -2.90
CA ASP A 187 9.92 4.86 -2.76
C ASP A 187 9.11 4.87 -4.06
N LYS A 188 9.27 5.90 -4.90
CA LYS A 188 8.54 6.00 -6.17
C LYS A 188 8.98 4.92 -7.14
N SER A 189 10.28 4.74 -7.34
CA SER A 189 10.82 3.67 -8.20
C SER A 189 10.48 2.28 -7.66
N LEU A 190 10.45 2.11 -6.32
CA LEU A 190 10.02 0.87 -5.67
C LEU A 190 8.56 0.56 -5.99
N VAL A 191 7.64 1.48 -5.64
CA VAL A 191 6.20 1.24 -5.80
C VAL A 191 5.84 1.07 -7.27
N THR A 192 6.42 1.86 -8.18
CA THR A 192 6.23 1.68 -9.62
C THR A 192 6.65 0.27 -10.08
N THR A 193 7.81 -0.21 -9.61
CA THR A 193 8.28 -1.57 -9.95
C THR A 193 7.31 -2.65 -9.44
N LEU A 194 6.75 -2.47 -8.25
CA LEU A 194 5.78 -3.43 -7.70
C LEU A 194 4.45 -3.38 -8.47
N VAL A 195 3.94 -2.20 -8.81
CA VAL A 195 2.69 -2.01 -9.57
C VAL A 195 2.80 -2.56 -11.01
N ASP A 196 3.97 -2.51 -11.62
CA ASP A 196 4.23 -3.09 -12.94
C ASP A 196 4.28 -4.63 -12.93
N SER A 197 4.28 -5.28 -11.74
CA SER A 197 4.40 -6.72 -11.60
C SER A 197 3.07 -7.47 -11.76
N ASP A 198 3.15 -8.74 -12.16
CA ASP A 198 1.99 -9.65 -12.14
C ASP A 198 1.43 -9.84 -10.73
N ALA A 199 2.29 -9.85 -9.70
CA ALA A 199 1.87 -9.98 -8.32
C ALA A 199 0.88 -8.88 -7.91
N TRP A 200 1.10 -7.64 -8.35
CA TRP A 200 0.16 -6.54 -8.11
C TRP A 200 -1.18 -6.80 -8.81
N ARG A 201 -1.18 -7.17 -10.08
CA ARG A 201 -2.42 -7.46 -10.82
C ARG A 201 -3.22 -8.58 -10.17
N PHE A 202 -2.55 -9.66 -9.77
CA PHE A 202 -3.18 -10.76 -9.05
C PHE A 202 -3.77 -10.30 -7.72
N GLN A 203 -3.04 -9.52 -6.93
CA GLN A 203 -3.54 -9.05 -5.64
C GLN A 203 -4.74 -8.12 -5.79
N GLN A 204 -4.72 -7.20 -6.75
CA GLN A 204 -5.86 -6.32 -6.97
C GLN A 204 -7.09 -7.10 -7.46
N CYS A 205 -6.92 -8.07 -8.34
CA CYS A 205 -8.01 -8.94 -8.78
C CYS A 205 -8.58 -9.80 -7.64
N ARG A 206 -7.76 -10.26 -6.70
CA ARG A 206 -8.25 -10.92 -5.47
C ARG A 206 -9.15 -10.01 -4.64
N ASN A 207 -8.75 -8.75 -4.49
CA ASN A 207 -9.57 -7.77 -3.78
C ASN A 207 -10.92 -7.55 -4.48
N VAL A 208 -10.92 -7.38 -5.81
CA VAL A 208 -12.17 -7.25 -6.60
C VAL A 208 -13.02 -8.50 -6.45
N PHE A 209 -12.44 -9.68 -6.60
CA PHE A 209 -13.14 -10.94 -6.50
C PHE A 209 -13.77 -11.13 -5.11
N LYS A 210 -13.00 -10.83 -4.06
CA LYS A 210 -13.48 -10.87 -2.67
C LYS A 210 -14.63 -9.90 -2.42
N PHE A 211 -14.55 -8.69 -3.00
CA PHE A 211 -15.64 -7.71 -2.90
C PHE A 211 -16.93 -8.20 -3.57
N VAL A 212 -16.81 -8.71 -4.79
CA VAL A 212 -17.99 -9.14 -5.59
C VAL A 212 -18.62 -10.41 -5.07
N HIS A 213 -17.79 -11.38 -4.64
CA HIS A 213 -18.25 -12.72 -4.26
C HIS A 213 -18.31 -12.97 -2.74
N GLY A 214 -17.78 -12.05 -1.92
CA GLY A 214 -17.72 -12.19 -0.47
C GLY A 214 -16.77 -13.30 0.02
N ARG A 215 -15.91 -13.83 -0.84
CA ARG A 215 -14.96 -14.91 -0.57
C ARG A 215 -13.76 -14.85 -1.52
N PRO A 216 -12.63 -15.48 -1.20
CA PRO A 216 -11.52 -15.63 -2.14
C PRO A 216 -11.91 -16.51 -3.34
N GLU A 217 -11.13 -16.37 -4.42
CA GLU A 217 -11.22 -17.19 -5.63
C GLU A 217 -10.89 -18.66 -5.35
N ASN A 218 -11.33 -19.55 -6.24
CA ASN A 218 -10.93 -20.95 -6.26
C ASN A 218 -10.41 -21.35 -7.66
N GLN A 219 -9.78 -22.51 -7.77
CA GLN A 219 -9.14 -22.96 -9.01
C GLN A 219 -10.09 -23.06 -10.21
N CYS A 220 -11.38 -23.37 -9.99
CA CYS A 220 -12.37 -23.47 -11.06
C CYS A 220 -12.73 -22.12 -11.68
N GLU A 221 -12.39 -21.01 -11.02
CA GLU A 221 -12.71 -19.65 -11.41
C GLU A 221 -11.57 -18.95 -12.16
N ALA A 222 -10.46 -19.65 -12.42
CA ALA A 222 -9.30 -19.10 -13.14
C ALA A 222 -9.69 -18.33 -14.43
N PRO A 223 -10.60 -18.80 -15.30
CA PRO A 223 -10.93 -18.05 -16.51
C PRO A 223 -11.59 -16.69 -16.28
N VAL A 224 -12.29 -16.51 -15.16
CA VAL A 224 -12.89 -15.22 -14.76
C VAL A 224 -11.82 -14.34 -14.15
N PHE A 225 -10.96 -14.92 -13.33
CA PHE A 225 -9.86 -14.24 -12.68
C PHE A 225 -8.85 -13.69 -13.70
N ASP A 226 -8.47 -14.50 -14.70
CA ASP A 226 -7.55 -14.11 -15.78
C ASP A 226 -8.07 -12.89 -16.56
N LYS A 227 -9.37 -12.80 -16.81
CA LYS A 227 -9.98 -11.60 -17.44
C LYS A 227 -9.79 -10.32 -16.63
N CYS A 228 -9.84 -10.43 -15.30
CA CYS A 228 -9.53 -9.29 -14.43
C CYS A 228 -8.06 -8.89 -14.56
N VAL A 229 -7.14 -9.87 -14.52
CA VAL A 229 -5.70 -9.62 -14.64
C VAL A 229 -5.36 -8.96 -15.98
N ASP A 230 -5.95 -9.44 -17.09
CA ASP A 230 -5.79 -8.84 -18.41
C ASP A 230 -6.36 -7.42 -18.49
N ALA A 231 -7.49 -7.16 -17.83
CA ALA A 231 -8.07 -5.83 -17.78
C ALA A 231 -7.17 -4.83 -17.05
N LEU A 232 -6.58 -5.24 -15.93
CA LEU A 232 -5.61 -4.40 -15.21
C LEU A 232 -4.30 -4.21 -15.98
N ALA A 233 -3.82 -5.22 -16.74
CA ALA A 233 -2.67 -5.09 -17.61
C ALA A 233 -2.87 -4.00 -18.68
N GLY A 234 -4.10 -3.79 -19.14
CA GLY A 234 -4.49 -2.70 -20.06
C GLY A 234 -4.70 -1.35 -19.35
N GLN A 235 -4.36 -1.19 -18.09
CA GLN A 235 -4.56 0.01 -17.26
C GLN A 235 -6.02 0.46 -17.19
N LYS A 236 -6.94 -0.47 -17.27
CA LYS A 236 -8.37 -0.18 -17.17
C LYS A 236 -8.75 0.15 -15.73
N THR A 237 -9.81 0.90 -15.59
CA THR A 237 -10.47 1.18 -14.31
C THR A 237 -11.15 -0.09 -13.76
N ILE A 238 -11.41 -0.10 -12.47
CA ILE A 238 -12.12 -1.20 -11.78
C ILE A 238 -13.63 -1.02 -11.88
#